data_e4aea1a8c70197c46455d010270ad33c
#
_entry.id   e4aea1a8c70197c46455d010270ad33c
#
_cell.length_a   1.000
_cell.length_b   1.000
_cell.length_c   1.000
_cell.angle_alpha   90.00
_cell.angle_beta   90.00
_cell.angle_gamma   90.00
#
_symmetry.space_group_name_H-M   'P 1'
#
loop_
_entity.id
_entity.type
_entity.pdbx_description
1 polymer ?
#
loop_
_entity_poly.entity_id
_entity_poly.type
_entity_poly.pdbx_seq_one_letter_code
_entity_poly.pdbx_strand_id
1 'polypeptide(L)'
;QAIVCNIGHFDNEIDVASMNDYEWINIKPEVDHIVFPDGKRIILLAEGRLVNLGCATGHPSFVMSNSFTNQTLAQIELWNNSEKYDNDVYVLPKALDEKVARLHLEKIGVKLTKLTKEQSEYLGINEEGPYKPEIYRY
;
A
#
# COMPACT_ATOMS: atom_id res chain seq x y z
N GLN A 1 -10.28 25.85 10.94
CA GLN A 1 -9.18 25.66 9.98
C GLN A 1 -9.19 24.24 9.48
N ALA A 2 -9.20 24.02 8.17
CA ALA A 2 -9.05 22.71 7.57
C ALA A 2 -7.56 22.32 7.52
N ILE A 3 -7.27 21.04 7.70
CA ILE A 3 -5.96 20.43 7.41
C ILE A 3 -6.08 19.78 6.04
N VAL A 4 -5.18 20.11 5.13
CA VAL A 4 -5.15 19.62 3.76
C VAL A 4 -3.85 18.87 3.54
N CYS A 5 -3.93 17.67 3.00
CA CYS A 5 -2.77 16.87 2.67
C CYS A 5 -3.05 15.95 1.48
N ASN A 6 -1.98 15.52 0.83
CA ASN A 6 -2.01 14.55 -0.26
C ASN A 6 -1.37 13.24 0.18
N ILE A 7 -1.93 12.10 -0.23
CA ILE A 7 -1.35 10.77 -0.06
C ILE A 7 -1.10 10.09 -1.41
N GLY A 8 -1.52 10.70 -2.52
CA GLY A 8 -1.21 10.26 -3.86
C GLY A 8 0.28 10.44 -4.19
N HIS A 9 0.77 9.68 -5.17
CA HIS A 9 2.18 9.68 -5.52
C HIS A 9 2.66 11.01 -6.12
N PHE A 10 1.80 11.68 -6.89
CA PHE A 10 2.10 12.96 -7.52
C PHE A 10 1.49 14.12 -6.72
N ASP A 11 2.14 15.26 -6.78
CA ASP A 11 1.75 16.50 -6.10
C ASP A 11 0.72 17.33 -6.88
N ASN A 12 0.03 16.74 -7.83
CA ASN A 12 -0.94 17.40 -8.69
C ASN A 12 -2.41 17.27 -8.24
N GLU A 13 -2.65 16.60 -7.11
CA GLU A 13 -4.02 16.47 -6.57
C GLU A 13 -4.48 17.74 -5.83
N ILE A 14 -3.53 18.53 -5.33
CA ILE A 14 -3.78 19.82 -4.71
C ILE A 14 -3.17 20.88 -5.62
N ASP A 15 -3.99 21.83 -6.08
CA ASP A 15 -3.51 22.96 -6.89
C ASP A 15 -2.73 23.98 -6.04
N VAL A 16 -1.52 23.58 -5.65
CA VAL A 16 -0.60 24.40 -4.86
C VAL A 16 -0.14 25.61 -5.66
N ALA A 17 -0.01 25.46 -6.99
CA ALA A 17 0.45 26.54 -7.87
C ALA A 17 -0.47 27.75 -7.83
N SER A 18 -1.77 27.56 -7.71
CA SER A 18 -2.75 28.66 -7.58
C SER A 18 -2.61 29.46 -6.27
N MET A 19 -1.90 28.93 -5.30
CA MET A 19 -1.70 29.55 -3.98
C MET A 19 -0.32 30.18 -3.81
N ASN A 20 0.52 30.20 -4.86
CA ASN A 20 1.87 30.76 -4.78
C ASN A 20 1.91 32.25 -4.40
N ASP A 21 0.89 33.00 -4.80
CA ASP A 21 0.77 34.43 -4.51
C ASP A 21 0.14 34.70 -3.15
N TYR A 22 -0.28 33.69 -2.41
CA TYR A 22 -0.86 33.84 -1.08
C TYR A 22 0.24 33.95 -0.01
N GLU A 23 -0.15 34.42 1.18
CA GLU A 23 0.78 34.44 2.31
C GLU A 23 0.98 33.02 2.86
N TRP A 24 2.22 32.57 2.88
CA TRP A 24 2.64 31.31 3.48
C TRP A 24 3.33 31.57 4.80
N ILE A 25 2.80 31.00 5.88
CA ILE A 25 3.37 31.11 7.23
C ILE A 25 3.82 29.71 7.65
N ASN A 26 5.13 29.49 7.65
CA ASN A 26 5.68 28.21 8.12
C ASN A 26 5.47 28.08 9.63
N ILE A 27 4.82 26.99 10.06
CA ILE A 27 4.57 26.67 11.48
C ILE A 27 5.70 25.81 12.02
N LYS A 28 6.11 24.81 11.25
CA LYS A 28 7.23 23.90 11.49
C LYS A 28 7.57 23.21 10.17
N PRO A 29 8.69 22.48 10.08
CA PRO A 29 9.04 21.74 8.85
C PRO A 29 7.85 20.94 8.30
N GLU A 30 7.58 21.11 7.01
CA GLU A 30 6.51 20.44 6.26
C GLU A 30 5.07 20.80 6.72
N VAL A 31 4.87 21.90 7.46
CA VAL A 31 3.55 22.34 7.94
C VAL A 31 3.43 23.85 7.79
N ASP A 32 2.55 24.29 6.90
CA ASP A 32 2.37 25.68 6.55
C ASP A 32 0.92 26.13 6.71
N HIS A 33 0.71 27.35 7.18
CA HIS A 33 -0.55 28.05 7.00
C HIS A 33 -0.55 28.73 5.63
N ILE A 34 -1.60 28.51 4.86
CA ILE A 34 -1.91 29.31 3.68
C ILE A 34 -3.03 30.28 4.04
N VAL A 35 -2.77 31.57 3.89
CA VAL A 35 -3.73 32.63 4.17
C VAL A 35 -4.38 33.05 2.86
N PHE A 36 -5.69 32.87 2.75
CA PHE A 36 -6.46 33.26 1.57
C PHE A 36 -6.74 34.76 1.56
N PRO A 37 -7.03 35.38 0.41
CA PRO A 37 -7.31 36.79 0.30
C PRO A 37 -8.49 37.30 1.15
N ASP A 38 -9.42 36.42 1.49
CA ASP A 38 -10.56 36.70 2.39
C ASP A 38 -10.24 36.53 3.88
N GLY A 39 -8.97 36.30 4.21
CA GLY A 39 -8.48 36.09 5.58
C GLY A 39 -8.69 34.69 6.16
N LYS A 40 -9.34 33.79 5.43
CA LYS A 40 -9.40 32.39 5.83
C LYS A 40 -8.04 31.73 5.76
N ARG A 41 -7.87 30.63 6.50
CA ARG A 41 -6.61 29.89 6.56
C ARG A 41 -6.86 28.40 6.48
N ILE A 42 -5.97 27.72 5.79
CA ILE A 42 -5.82 26.26 5.85
C ILE A 42 -4.43 25.91 6.39
N ILE A 43 -4.28 24.69 6.87
CA ILE A 43 -2.98 24.09 7.18
C ILE A 43 -2.67 23.12 6.06
N LEU A 44 -1.60 23.40 5.29
CA LEU A 44 -1.13 22.52 4.23
C LEU A 44 0.04 21.69 4.78
N LEU A 45 -0.02 20.38 4.58
CA LEU A 45 1.04 19.47 4.99
C LEU A 45 1.90 19.07 3.80
N ALA A 46 3.21 18.95 4.02
CA ALA A 46 4.23 18.52 3.07
C ALA A 46 4.19 19.30 1.74
N GLU A 47 3.75 20.58 1.77
CA GLU A 47 3.58 21.43 0.59
C GLU A 47 2.73 20.79 -0.52
N GLY A 48 1.75 19.95 -0.16
CA GLY A 48 0.92 19.20 -1.11
C GLY A 48 1.56 17.92 -1.66
N ARG A 49 2.79 17.60 -1.25
CA ARG A 49 3.48 16.34 -1.60
C ARG A 49 3.01 15.19 -0.71
N LEU A 50 3.55 13.98 -0.90
CA LEU A 50 3.25 12.78 -0.12
C LEU A 50 3.42 13.02 1.40
N VAL A 51 2.31 13.16 2.12
CA VAL A 51 2.30 13.48 3.55
C VAL A 51 2.94 12.39 4.42
N ASN A 52 2.81 11.13 4.05
CA ASN A 52 3.40 10.01 4.79
C ASN A 52 4.94 9.97 4.73
N LEU A 53 5.53 10.65 3.76
CA LEU A 53 6.99 10.79 3.65
C LEU A 53 7.45 12.14 4.16
N GLY A 54 6.73 13.23 3.87
CA GLY A 54 7.08 14.57 4.32
C GLY A 54 6.86 14.77 5.83
N CYS A 55 5.70 14.37 6.34
CA CYS A 55 5.32 14.57 7.74
C CYS A 55 5.47 13.33 8.63
N ALA A 56 5.90 12.19 8.07
CA ALA A 56 6.06 10.93 8.78
C ALA A 56 7.23 10.11 8.20
N THR A 57 7.38 8.88 8.65
CA THR A 57 8.53 8.00 8.28
C THR A 57 8.21 6.99 7.17
N GLY A 58 7.03 7.11 6.54
CA GLY A 58 6.55 6.13 5.57
C GLY A 58 6.17 4.78 6.19
N HIS A 59 6.13 3.73 5.38
CA HIS A 59 5.83 2.39 5.85
C HIS A 59 7.04 1.74 6.53
N PRO A 60 6.84 0.96 7.61
CA PRO A 60 7.90 0.17 8.22
C PRO A 60 8.53 -0.82 7.23
N SER A 61 9.83 -1.06 7.37
CA SER A 61 10.58 -1.98 6.49
C SER A 61 9.97 -3.38 6.43
N PHE A 62 9.42 -3.86 7.55
CA PHE A 62 8.74 -5.16 7.60
C PHE A 62 7.51 -5.22 6.69
N VAL A 63 6.71 -4.14 6.65
CA VAL A 63 5.54 -4.04 5.77
C VAL A 63 5.98 -4.03 4.31
N MET A 64 6.98 -3.23 3.98
CA MET A 64 7.53 -3.14 2.62
C MET A 64 8.22 -4.44 2.17
N SER A 65 8.79 -5.22 3.10
CA SER A 65 9.33 -6.53 2.81
C SER A 65 8.29 -7.49 2.22
N ASN A 66 7.02 -7.43 2.69
CA ASN A 66 5.94 -8.21 2.08
C ASN A 66 5.71 -7.82 0.62
N SER A 67 5.67 -6.52 0.34
CA SER A 67 5.49 -5.99 -1.01
C SER A 67 6.64 -6.40 -1.94
N PHE A 68 7.89 -6.22 -1.51
CA PHE A 68 9.06 -6.59 -2.32
C PHE A 68 9.19 -8.09 -2.54
N THR A 69 8.84 -8.91 -1.55
CA THR A 69 8.81 -10.37 -1.70
C THR A 69 7.77 -10.78 -2.73
N ASN A 70 6.59 -10.15 -2.70
CA ASN A 70 5.54 -10.40 -3.69
C ASN A 70 6.01 -10.04 -5.11
N GLN A 71 6.62 -8.88 -5.29
CA GLN A 71 7.20 -8.45 -6.56
C GLN A 71 8.27 -9.42 -7.07
N THR A 72 9.14 -9.90 -6.18
CA THR A 72 10.20 -10.86 -6.53
C THR A 72 9.61 -12.21 -6.95
N LEU A 73 8.64 -12.72 -6.21
CA LEU A 73 7.96 -13.97 -6.55
C LEU A 73 7.17 -13.86 -7.86
N ALA A 74 6.57 -12.70 -8.13
CA ALA A 74 5.91 -12.42 -9.39
C ALA A 74 6.87 -12.51 -10.57
N GLN A 75 8.04 -11.90 -10.46
CA GLN A 75 9.07 -11.97 -11.50
C GLN A 75 9.56 -13.40 -11.73
N ILE A 76 9.78 -14.17 -10.66
CA ILE A 76 10.19 -15.58 -10.74
C ILE A 76 9.12 -16.42 -11.41
N GLU A 77 7.84 -16.19 -11.08
CA GLU A 77 6.71 -16.89 -11.71
C GLU A 77 6.65 -16.62 -13.20
N LEU A 78 6.68 -15.36 -13.60
CA LEU A 78 6.61 -14.95 -15.00
C LEU A 78 7.82 -15.46 -15.81
N TRP A 79 9.00 -15.47 -15.18
CA TRP A 79 10.22 -15.98 -15.85
C TRP A 79 10.18 -17.49 -16.06
N ASN A 80 9.80 -18.25 -15.04
CA ASN A 80 9.80 -19.71 -15.09
C ASN A 80 8.65 -20.30 -15.87
N ASN A 81 7.58 -19.56 -16.05
CA ASN A 81 6.34 -20.01 -16.69
C ASN A 81 5.92 -19.05 -17.84
N SER A 82 6.88 -18.44 -18.50
CA SER A 82 6.63 -17.42 -19.51
C SER A 82 5.70 -17.88 -20.64
N GLU A 83 5.68 -19.17 -20.94
CA GLU A 83 4.80 -19.78 -21.94
C GLU A 83 3.30 -19.79 -21.56
N LYS A 84 2.99 -19.52 -20.28
CA LYS A 84 1.61 -19.46 -19.78
C LYS A 84 1.02 -18.04 -19.81
N TYR A 85 1.86 -17.05 -20.08
CA TYR A 85 1.51 -15.64 -19.99
C TYR A 85 1.75 -14.94 -21.30
N ASP A 86 0.69 -14.45 -21.91
CA ASP A 86 0.76 -13.56 -23.06
C ASP A 86 1.12 -12.12 -22.61
N ASN A 87 1.25 -11.21 -23.57
CA ASN A 87 1.50 -9.80 -23.28
C ASN A 87 0.20 -9.11 -22.82
N ASP A 88 -0.21 -9.40 -21.58
CA ASP A 88 -1.44 -8.91 -20.96
C ASP A 88 -1.26 -8.73 -19.46
N VAL A 89 -2.30 -8.26 -18.76
CA VAL A 89 -2.35 -8.08 -17.30
C VAL A 89 -2.98 -9.31 -16.66
N TYR A 90 -2.24 -9.93 -15.74
CA TYR A 90 -2.66 -11.14 -15.01
C TYR A 90 -2.75 -10.91 -13.52
N VAL A 91 -3.71 -11.57 -12.88
CA VAL A 91 -3.71 -11.79 -11.44
C VAL A 91 -2.97 -13.10 -11.17
N LEU A 92 -1.86 -13.02 -10.45
CA LEU A 92 -1.02 -14.18 -10.18
C LEU A 92 -1.68 -15.18 -9.23
N PRO A 93 -1.22 -16.46 -9.24
CA PRO A 93 -1.78 -17.50 -8.37
C PRO A 93 -1.78 -17.11 -6.89
N LYS A 94 -2.90 -17.33 -6.20
CA LYS A 94 -3.06 -17.02 -4.76
C LYS A 94 -2.04 -17.74 -3.86
N ALA A 95 -1.50 -18.86 -4.31
CA ALA A 95 -0.44 -19.58 -3.61
C ALA A 95 0.84 -18.73 -3.43
N LEU A 96 1.14 -17.80 -4.36
CA LEU A 96 2.27 -16.87 -4.21
C LEU A 96 2.04 -15.87 -3.09
N ASP A 97 0.84 -15.34 -3.01
CA ASP A 97 0.41 -14.42 -1.95
C ASP A 97 0.52 -15.07 -0.56
N GLU A 98 0.04 -16.32 -0.44
CA GLU A 98 0.17 -17.09 0.79
C GLU A 98 1.61 -17.42 1.15
N LYS A 99 2.46 -17.68 0.16
CA LYS A 99 3.89 -17.91 0.38
C LYS A 99 4.55 -16.68 0.98
N VAL A 100 4.21 -15.46 0.52
CA VAL A 100 4.67 -14.22 1.12
C VAL A 100 4.26 -14.13 2.59
N ALA A 101 2.98 -14.39 2.89
CA ALA A 101 2.47 -14.38 4.26
C ALA A 101 3.21 -15.38 5.15
N ARG A 102 3.39 -16.62 4.71
CA ARG A 102 4.10 -17.67 5.46
C ARG A 102 5.55 -17.29 5.77
N LEU A 103 6.27 -16.70 4.81
CA LEU A 103 7.64 -16.24 5.00
C LEU A 103 7.78 -15.14 6.06
N HIS A 104 6.74 -14.33 6.26
CA HIS A 104 6.77 -13.19 7.17
C HIS A 104 6.15 -13.49 8.54
N LEU A 105 5.14 -14.34 8.62
CA LEU A 105 4.41 -14.62 9.87
C LEU A 105 5.33 -15.21 10.94
N GLU A 106 6.24 -16.10 10.56
CA GLU A 106 7.21 -16.70 11.48
C GLU A 106 8.09 -15.64 12.15
N LYS A 107 8.47 -14.59 11.44
CA LYS A 107 9.31 -13.50 11.96
C LYS A 107 8.67 -12.70 13.09
N ILE A 108 7.36 -12.65 13.13
CA ILE A 108 6.59 -11.97 14.18
C ILE A 108 5.99 -12.97 15.18
N GLY A 109 6.44 -14.22 15.17
CA GLY A 109 6.02 -15.26 16.12
C GLY A 109 4.59 -15.77 15.91
N VAL A 110 3.98 -15.49 14.76
CA VAL A 110 2.63 -15.97 14.42
C VAL A 110 2.71 -17.37 13.84
N LYS A 111 1.91 -18.28 14.39
CA LYS A 111 1.71 -19.62 13.85
C LYS A 111 0.42 -19.66 13.04
N LEU A 112 0.55 -19.96 11.77
CA LEU A 112 -0.62 -20.14 10.91
C LEU A 112 -1.35 -21.43 11.32
N THR A 113 -2.66 -21.34 11.55
CA THR A 113 -3.50 -22.49 11.86
C THR A 113 -3.58 -23.43 10.65
N LYS A 114 -3.41 -24.72 10.86
CA LYS A 114 -3.74 -25.74 9.88
C LYS A 114 -5.18 -26.17 10.07
N LEU A 115 -5.92 -26.23 8.98
CA LEU A 115 -7.30 -26.71 9.02
C LEU A 115 -7.30 -28.23 9.26
N THR A 116 -8.27 -28.70 10.04
CA THR A 116 -8.60 -30.14 10.06
C THR A 116 -9.38 -30.49 8.79
N LYS A 117 -9.43 -31.79 8.48
CA LYS A 117 -10.21 -32.28 7.34
C LYS A 117 -11.66 -31.85 7.42
N GLU A 118 -12.27 -31.93 8.60
CA GLU A 118 -13.67 -31.52 8.84
C GLU A 118 -13.87 -30.02 8.61
N GLN A 119 -12.90 -29.20 9.04
CA GLN A 119 -12.93 -27.76 8.80
C GLN A 119 -12.77 -27.43 7.31
N SER A 120 -11.85 -28.12 6.64
CA SER A 120 -11.62 -27.98 5.20
C SER A 120 -12.87 -28.34 4.39
N GLU A 121 -13.49 -29.47 4.69
CA GLU A 121 -14.72 -29.92 4.05
C GLU A 121 -15.90 -28.94 4.30
N TYR A 122 -16.05 -28.46 5.54
CA TYR A 122 -17.09 -27.48 5.89
C TYR A 122 -16.93 -26.15 5.17
N LEU A 123 -15.69 -25.67 5.04
CA LEU A 123 -15.38 -24.38 4.39
C LEU A 123 -15.27 -24.49 2.87
N GLY A 124 -15.16 -25.72 2.32
CA GLY A 124 -14.97 -25.94 0.89
C GLY A 124 -13.61 -25.46 0.35
N ILE A 125 -12.57 -25.47 1.19
CA ILE A 125 -11.20 -25.06 0.83
C ILE A 125 -10.21 -26.16 1.21
N ASN A 126 -9.06 -26.19 0.54
CA ASN A 126 -8.04 -27.18 0.82
C ASN A 126 -7.36 -26.96 2.18
N GLU A 127 -6.94 -28.04 2.86
CA GLU A 127 -6.24 -27.98 4.15
C GLU A 127 -4.95 -27.13 4.10
N GLU A 128 -4.25 -27.14 2.98
CA GLU A 128 -2.99 -26.43 2.75
C GLU A 128 -3.16 -25.12 1.95
N GLY A 129 -4.40 -24.72 1.67
CA GLY A 129 -4.70 -23.53 0.88
C GLY A 129 -4.79 -23.79 -0.64
N PRO A 130 -4.89 -22.76 -1.46
CA PRO A 130 -5.04 -21.35 -1.06
C PRO A 130 -6.36 -21.07 -0.31
N TYR A 131 -6.29 -20.24 0.72
CA TYR A 131 -7.44 -19.89 1.59
C TYR A 131 -8.30 -18.75 1.04
N LYS A 132 -7.77 -18.00 0.07
CA LYS A 132 -8.51 -16.96 -0.65
C LYS A 132 -9.21 -17.56 -1.86
N PRO A 133 -10.53 -17.36 -2.05
CA PRO A 133 -11.23 -17.78 -3.27
C PRO A 133 -10.69 -17.01 -4.49
N GLU A 134 -10.80 -17.60 -5.69
CA GLU A 134 -10.32 -17.02 -6.94
C GLU A 134 -10.96 -15.66 -7.28
N ILE A 135 -12.20 -15.45 -6.85
CA ILE A 135 -12.91 -14.18 -7.02
C ILE A 135 -12.32 -13.04 -6.19
N TYR A 136 -11.48 -13.34 -5.21
CA TYR A 136 -10.83 -12.36 -4.36
C TYR A 136 -9.63 -11.77 -5.11
N ARG A 137 -9.72 -10.50 -5.47
CA ARG A 137 -8.74 -9.84 -6.33
C ARG A 137 -7.49 -9.31 -5.59
N TYR A 138 -7.53 -9.30 -4.25
CA TYR A 138 -6.45 -8.72 -3.44
C TYR A 138 -5.90 -9.74 -2.45
#